data_999c0c6ccb677c1c45ab72cc4beb9dbf
#
_entry.id   999c0c6ccb677c1c45ab72cc4beb9dbf
#
_cell.length_a   1.000
_cell.length_b   1.000
_cell.length_c   1.000
_cell.angle_alpha   90.00
_cell.angle_beta   90.00
_cell.angle_gamma   90.00
#
_symmetry.space_group_name_H-M   'P 1'
#
loop_
_entity.id
_entity.type
_entity.pdbx_description
1 polymer ?
#
loop_
_entity_poly.entity_id
_entity_poly.type
_entity_poly.pdbx_seq_one_letter_code
_entity_poly.pdbx_strand_id
1 'polypeptide(L)'
;MKAFVYLASVSLAFGGEVIVRNTQELSASLRTLSTTEKTRLRIAPGTYPGGHHVSGINDLTIEALDPKNPPHFQGGANAWQFSQCRGLTVRGLRISGQTGNGLNLDDGGQLDRPVTGVTIEDVTISDIGPTGNHDAIKCSGLVNLTIRRCVITGWGGQGIDFVGCHKSLITECRFVGKPGFTASAAIQLKGGTSDIQVTKCHFLQAGERPLNLGGSTGLPYFRPQGAKHEAARLKVYDNTIEGSPCAAAFVGVDGADFSRNTILFPTQWIFRILQETREPGFVPCRNVRIADNRIVFRRGDLKSDLNIGTGTEPQTFVFEGNRWFAEDKPKASRPSLP
;
A
#
# COMPACT_ATOMS: atom_id res chain seq x y z
N MET A 1 -50.68 -26.26 -12.90
CA MET A 1 -49.66 -25.31 -12.43
C MET A 1 -48.42 -25.48 -13.32
N LYS A 2 -48.21 -24.54 -14.24
CA LYS A 2 -47.01 -24.55 -15.11
C LYS A 2 -45.91 -23.71 -14.43
N ALA A 3 -44.83 -24.37 -14.04
CA ALA A 3 -43.65 -23.70 -13.51
C ALA A 3 -42.94 -22.99 -14.67
N PHE A 4 -42.89 -21.65 -14.63
CA PHE A 4 -42.02 -20.86 -15.52
C PHE A 4 -40.60 -20.92 -14.97
N VAL A 5 -39.77 -21.66 -15.66
CA VAL A 5 -38.29 -21.58 -15.46
C VAL A 5 -37.81 -20.32 -16.16
N TYR A 6 -37.47 -19.30 -15.38
CA TYR A 6 -36.73 -18.16 -15.90
C TYR A 6 -35.27 -18.61 -16.20
N LEU A 7 -34.99 -18.95 -17.43
CA LEU A 7 -33.62 -19.03 -17.94
C LEU A 7 -33.08 -17.59 -18.02
N ALA A 8 -32.22 -17.21 -17.08
CA ALA A 8 -31.44 -16.02 -17.23
C ALA A 8 -30.53 -16.20 -18.43
N SER A 9 -30.77 -15.48 -19.51
CA SER A 9 -29.94 -15.41 -20.67
C SER A 9 -28.64 -14.70 -20.28
N VAL A 10 -27.58 -15.48 -20.01
CA VAL A 10 -26.22 -14.96 -19.96
C VAL A 10 -25.82 -14.66 -21.40
N SER A 11 -25.81 -13.41 -21.76
CA SER A 11 -25.29 -12.96 -23.05
C SER A 11 -23.78 -13.16 -23.04
N LEU A 12 -23.30 -14.19 -23.71
CA LEU A 12 -21.89 -14.40 -24.00
C LEU A 12 -21.47 -13.36 -25.05
N ALA A 13 -20.96 -12.24 -24.62
CA ALA A 13 -20.31 -11.26 -25.47
C ALA A 13 -18.80 -11.53 -25.49
N PHE A 14 -18.24 -11.80 -26.63
CA PHE A 14 -16.81 -11.88 -26.93
C PHE A 14 -16.15 -10.53 -26.56
N GLY A 15 -15.13 -10.54 -25.68
CA GLY A 15 -14.39 -9.34 -25.25
C GLY A 15 -15.32 -8.24 -24.74
N GLY A 16 -16.09 -8.44 -23.65
CA GLY A 16 -17.26 -7.62 -23.43
C GLY A 16 -17.39 -7.02 -22.03
N GLU A 17 -18.23 -6.01 -21.99
CA GLU A 17 -18.77 -5.44 -20.74
C GLU A 17 -19.86 -6.36 -20.17
N VAL A 18 -19.74 -6.74 -18.90
CA VAL A 18 -20.72 -7.52 -18.16
C VAL A 18 -21.22 -6.68 -16.99
N ILE A 19 -22.54 -6.47 -16.91
CA ILE A 19 -23.18 -5.81 -15.78
C ILE A 19 -23.57 -6.86 -14.76
N VAL A 20 -23.04 -6.70 -13.55
CA VAL A 20 -23.28 -7.59 -12.40
C VAL A 20 -24.22 -6.87 -11.41
N ARG A 21 -25.38 -7.46 -11.13
CA ARG A 21 -26.40 -6.84 -10.27
C ARG A 21 -26.55 -7.46 -8.90
N ASN A 22 -25.98 -8.66 -8.70
CA ASN A 22 -26.09 -9.40 -7.45
C ASN A 22 -24.94 -10.43 -7.34
N THR A 23 -24.86 -11.08 -6.17
CA THR A 23 -23.80 -12.05 -5.86
C THR A 23 -23.83 -13.29 -6.79
N GLN A 24 -25.02 -13.75 -7.21
CA GLN A 24 -25.13 -14.89 -8.12
C GLN A 24 -24.54 -14.54 -9.50
N GLU A 25 -24.90 -13.37 -10.03
CA GLU A 25 -24.35 -12.88 -11.30
C GLU A 25 -22.84 -12.66 -11.21
N LEU A 26 -22.33 -12.12 -10.08
CA LEU A 26 -20.90 -11.98 -9.86
C LEU A 26 -20.21 -13.36 -9.91
N SER A 27 -20.73 -14.32 -9.15
CA SER A 27 -20.15 -15.68 -9.10
C SER A 27 -20.19 -16.37 -10.46
N ALA A 28 -21.26 -16.18 -11.24
CA ALA A 28 -21.36 -16.70 -12.59
C ALA A 28 -20.34 -16.05 -13.53
N SER A 29 -20.23 -14.73 -13.51
CA SER A 29 -19.28 -13.96 -14.34
C SER A 29 -17.83 -14.35 -14.05
N LEU A 30 -17.46 -14.52 -12.77
CA LEU A 30 -16.09 -14.90 -12.40
C LEU A 30 -15.72 -16.30 -12.89
N ARG A 31 -16.68 -17.23 -13.02
CA ARG A 31 -16.43 -18.59 -13.58
C ARG A 31 -16.21 -18.59 -15.09
N THR A 32 -16.67 -17.57 -15.80
CA THR A 32 -16.61 -17.48 -17.26
C THR A 32 -15.56 -16.50 -17.77
N LEU A 33 -14.70 -15.97 -16.87
CA LEU A 33 -13.63 -15.06 -17.27
C LEU A 33 -12.69 -15.75 -18.28
N SER A 34 -12.41 -15.04 -19.37
CA SER A 34 -11.44 -15.48 -20.39
C SER A 34 -10.02 -15.10 -20.01
N THR A 35 -9.07 -15.96 -20.30
CA THR A 35 -7.63 -15.66 -20.13
C THR A 35 -7.04 -14.88 -21.31
N THR A 36 -7.77 -14.80 -22.42
CA THR A 36 -7.30 -14.22 -23.69
C THR A 36 -8.06 -12.98 -24.14
N GLU A 37 -9.21 -12.72 -23.53
CA GLU A 37 -10.09 -11.60 -23.92
C GLU A 37 -10.19 -10.56 -22.80
N LYS A 38 -10.24 -9.30 -23.21
CA LYS A 38 -10.49 -8.20 -22.27
C LYS A 38 -11.89 -8.29 -21.70
N THR A 39 -12.01 -8.25 -20.39
CA THR A 39 -13.30 -8.30 -19.69
C THR A 39 -13.48 -7.09 -18.77
N ARG A 40 -14.65 -6.50 -18.81
CA ARG A 40 -15.04 -5.39 -17.95
C ARG A 40 -16.27 -5.78 -17.12
N LEU A 41 -16.08 -6.00 -15.82
CA LEU A 41 -17.18 -6.25 -14.90
C LEU A 41 -17.60 -4.92 -14.26
N ARG A 42 -18.81 -4.47 -14.55
CA ARG A 42 -19.43 -3.29 -13.95
C ARG A 42 -20.43 -3.75 -12.87
N ILE A 43 -20.09 -3.49 -11.62
CA ILE A 43 -20.83 -4.02 -10.49
C ILE A 43 -21.82 -2.97 -9.99
N ALA A 44 -23.09 -3.34 -9.96
CA ALA A 44 -24.18 -2.48 -9.48
C ALA A 44 -24.04 -2.17 -7.98
N PRO A 45 -24.63 -1.05 -7.53
CA PRO A 45 -24.73 -0.76 -6.10
C PRO A 45 -25.34 -1.92 -5.32
N GLY A 46 -24.80 -2.16 -4.13
CA GLY A 46 -25.26 -3.23 -3.26
C GLY A 46 -24.14 -3.72 -2.34
N THR A 47 -24.50 -4.64 -1.44
CA THR A 47 -23.54 -5.32 -0.56
C THR A 47 -23.27 -6.72 -1.09
N TYR A 48 -22.00 -7.02 -1.27
CA TYR A 48 -21.47 -8.28 -1.77
C TYR A 48 -20.57 -8.91 -0.69
N PRO A 49 -20.58 -10.23 -0.53
CA PRO A 49 -19.61 -10.88 0.35
C PRO A 49 -18.19 -10.72 -0.20
N GLY A 50 -17.19 -10.78 0.67
CA GLY A 50 -15.80 -11.01 0.28
C GLY A 50 -15.54 -12.47 -0.11
N GLY A 51 -14.26 -12.81 -0.35
CA GLY A 51 -13.85 -14.19 -0.64
C GLY A 51 -13.69 -14.50 -2.13
N HIS A 52 -13.56 -13.49 -2.97
CA HIS A 52 -13.36 -13.70 -4.40
C HIS A 52 -11.89 -13.98 -4.74
N HIS A 53 -11.65 -14.99 -5.57
CA HIS A 53 -10.33 -15.33 -6.10
C HIS A 53 -10.35 -15.37 -7.63
N VAL A 54 -9.43 -14.62 -8.23
CA VAL A 54 -9.21 -14.59 -9.68
C VAL A 54 -7.75 -14.90 -9.95
N SER A 55 -7.48 -15.83 -10.84
CA SER A 55 -6.11 -16.26 -11.15
C SER A 55 -5.86 -16.38 -12.65
N GLY A 56 -4.71 -15.87 -13.10
CA GLY A 56 -4.24 -16.03 -14.49
C GLY A 56 -5.04 -15.26 -15.54
N ILE A 57 -5.89 -14.32 -15.13
CA ILE A 57 -6.71 -13.50 -16.04
C ILE A 57 -5.96 -12.26 -16.46
N ASN A 58 -5.97 -11.94 -17.73
CA ASN A 58 -5.37 -10.72 -18.26
C ASN A 58 -6.42 -9.69 -18.68
N ASP A 59 -6.04 -8.40 -18.62
CA ASP A 59 -6.87 -7.27 -19.08
C ASP A 59 -8.28 -7.26 -18.47
N LEU A 60 -8.39 -7.53 -17.15
CA LEU A 60 -9.63 -7.49 -16.40
C LEU A 60 -9.84 -6.12 -15.77
N THR A 61 -11.01 -5.54 -15.97
CA THR A 61 -11.47 -4.36 -15.24
C THR A 61 -12.64 -4.74 -14.34
N ILE A 62 -12.53 -4.43 -13.05
CA ILE A 62 -13.62 -4.54 -12.07
C ILE A 62 -13.91 -3.14 -11.56
N GLU A 63 -15.11 -2.65 -11.80
CA GLU A 63 -15.46 -1.29 -11.44
C GLU A 63 -16.91 -1.11 -10.99
N ALA A 64 -17.17 -0.03 -10.28
CA ALA A 64 -18.53 0.38 -9.94
C ALA A 64 -19.34 0.72 -11.20
N LEU A 65 -20.57 0.21 -11.30
CA LEU A 65 -21.52 0.64 -12.34
C LEU A 65 -21.94 2.09 -12.11
N ASP A 66 -22.13 2.49 -10.85
CA ASP A 66 -22.38 3.87 -10.43
C ASP A 66 -21.28 4.34 -9.47
N PRO A 67 -20.34 5.19 -9.91
CA PRO A 67 -19.27 5.71 -9.04
C PRO A 67 -19.76 6.52 -7.84
N LYS A 68 -20.99 7.07 -7.88
CA LYS A 68 -21.59 7.84 -6.77
C LYS A 68 -22.17 6.92 -5.69
N ASN A 69 -22.50 5.70 -6.05
CA ASN A 69 -23.02 4.68 -5.15
C ASN A 69 -22.26 3.35 -5.37
N PRO A 70 -21.01 3.26 -4.94
CA PRO A 70 -20.15 2.12 -5.24
C PRO A 70 -20.60 0.83 -4.56
N PRO A 71 -20.38 -0.34 -5.19
CA PRO A 71 -20.63 -1.64 -4.57
C PRO A 71 -19.73 -1.81 -3.34
N HIS A 72 -20.29 -2.45 -2.29
CA HIS A 72 -19.62 -2.68 -1.02
C HIS A 72 -19.32 -4.16 -0.81
N PHE A 73 -18.03 -4.52 -0.82
CA PHE A 73 -17.55 -5.86 -0.50
C PHE A 73 -17.28 -5.95 1.01
N GLN A 74 -18.08 -6.74 1.71
CA GLN A 74 -18.05 -6.78 3.17
C GLN A 74 -17.73 -8.17 3.70
N GLY A 75 -16.84 -8.23 4.72
CA GLY A 75 -16.48 -9.46 5.43
C GLY A 75 -15.67 -10.45 4.58
N GLY A 76 -15.58 -11.68 5.07
CA GLY A 76 -14.70 -12.71 4.52
C GLY A 76 -13.25 -12.59 4.97
N ALA A 77 -12.39 -13.52 4.54
CA ALA A 77 -10.96 -13.45 4.83
C ALA A 77 -10.31 -12.30 4.05
N ASN A 78 -10.36 -12.34 2.71
CA ASN A 78 -10.01 -11.22 1.85
C ASN A 78 -11.28 -10.76 1.10
N ALA A 79 -11.37 -9.51 0.69
CA ALA A 79 -12.41 -9.12 -0.26
C ALA A 79 -12.12 -9.75 -1.62
N TRP A 80 -10.89 -9.53 -2.11
CA TRP A 80 -10.41 -10.06 -3.38
C TRP A 80 -8.96 -10.55 -3.28
N GLN A 81 -8.72 -11.71 -3.89
CA GLN A 81 -7.40 -12.27 -4.18
C GLN A 81 -7.20 -12.28 -5.69
N PHE A 82 -6.13 -11.66 -6.18
CA PHE A 82 -5.72 -11.66 -7.57
C PHE A 82 -4.33 -12.28 -7.70
N SER A 83 -4.24 -13.47 -8.29
CA SER A 83 -2.96 -14.15 -8.51
C SER A 83 -2.64 -14.17 -10.00
N GLN A 84 -1.46 -13.69 -10.39
CA GLN A 84 -1.00 -13.69 -11.79
C GLN A 84 -1.94 -12.94 -12.77
N CYS A 85 -2.65 -11.91 -12.31
CA CYS A 85 -3.56 -11.11 -13.14
C CYS A 85 -2.83 -9.88 -13.69
N ARG A 86 -2.54 -9.86 -15.01
CA ARG A 86 -1.88 -8.74 -15.70
C ARG A 86 -2.90 -7.78 -16.30
N GLY A 87 -2.56 -6.50 -16.40
CA GLY A 87 -3.49 -5.51 -16.96
C GLY A 87 -4.78 -5.35 -16.13
N LEU A 88 -4.72 -5.66 -14.83
CA LEU A 88 -5.87 -5.59 -13.93
C LEU A 88 -6.18 -4.14 -13.55
N THR A 89 -7.44 -3.75 -13.63
CA THR A 89 -7.93 -2.49 -13.06
C THR A 89 -9.02 -2.77 -12.03
N VAL A 90 -8.85 -2.24 -10.82
CA VAL A 90 -9.87 -2.24 -9.75
C VAL A 90 -10.23 -0.79 -9.45
N ARG A 91 -11.50 -0.41 -9.65
CA ARG A 91 -11.92 0.98 -9.54
C ARG A 91 -13.25 1.17 -8.82
N GLY A 92 -13.32 2.19 -7.94
CA GLY A 92 -14.57 2.67 -7.38
C GLY A 92 -15.30 1.66 -6.51
N LEU A 93 -14.59 0.85 -5.73
CA LEU A 93 -15.18 -0.14 -4.83
C LEU A 93 -15.12 0.34 -3.37
N ARG A 94 -16.05 -0.13 -2.55
CA ARG A 94 -15.95 -0.08 -1.08
C ARG A 94 -15.65 -1.48 -0.55
N ILE A 95 -14.72 -1.56 0.40
CA ILE A 95 -14.23 -2.82 0.99
C ILE A 95 -14.17 -2.61 2.49
N SER A 96 -14.75 -3.51 3.30
CA SER A 96 -14.62 -3.40 4.75
C SER A 96 -14.89 -4.70 5.51
N GLY A 97 -14.30 -4.78 6.72
CA GLY A 97 -14.61 -5.83 7.67
C GLY A 97 -14.01 -7.20 7.32
N GLN A 98 -12.96 -7.25 6.49
CA GLN A 98 -12.23 -8.48 6.22
C GLN A 98 -11.41 -8.90 7.45
N THR A 99 -11.33 -10.20 7.71
CA THR A 99 -10.51 -10.76 8.79
C THR A 99 -9.07 -11.03 8.38
N GLY A 100 -8.78 -11.02 7.08
CA GLY A 100 -7.46 -11.06 6.48
C GLY A 100 -7.15 -9.73 5.78
N ASN A 101 -6.86 -9.75 4.47
CA ASN A 101 -6.55 -8.54 3.71
C ASN A 101 -7.78 -7.97 2.98
N GLY A 102 -7.75 -6.67 2.70
CA GLY A 102 -8.76 -6.06 1.81
C GLY A 102 -8.58 -6.56 0.37
N LEU A 103 -7.53 -6.12 -0.28
CA LEU A 103 -7.07 -6.61 -1.58
C LEU A 103 -5.74 -7.34 -1.43
N ASN A 104 -5.61 -8.52 -2.02
CA ASN A 104 -4.35 -9.24 -2.10
C ASN A 104 -4.00 -9.53 -3.56
N LEU A 105 -2.83 -9.07 -4.02
CA LEU A 105 -2.37 -9.19 -5.40
C LEU A 105 -0.98 -9.80 -5.42
N ASP A 106 -0.78 -10.86 -6.19
CA ASP A 106 0.52 -11.54 -6.21
C ASP A 106 0.88 -12.19 -7.56
N ASP A 107 2.15 -12.56 -7.65
CA ASP A 107 2.73 -13.27 -8.78
C ASP A 107 2.46 -14.79 -8.76
N GLY A 108 1.58 -15.29 -7.86
CA GLY A 108 1.31 -16.72 -7.70
C GLY A 108 2.51 -17.50 -7.17
N GLY A 109 3.46 -16.85 -6.50
CA GLY A 109 4.72 -17.45 -6.05
C GLY A 109 5.76 -17.66 -7.14
N GLN A 110 5.54 -17.11 -8.35
CA GLN A 110 6.49 -17.18 -9.47
C GLN A 110 7.44 -15.97 -9.40
N LEU A 111 8.47 -16.06 -8.55
CA LEU A 111 9.36 -14.97 -8.18
C LEU A 111 10.11 -14.31 -9.36
N ASP A 112 10.24 -15.01 -10.47
CA ASP A 112 10.88 -14.60 -11.72
C ASP A 112 9.89 -14.07 -12.79
N ARG A 113 8.59 -14.12 -12.51
CA ARG A 113 7.52 -13.73 -13.45
C ARG A 113 6.59 -12.67 -12.86
N PRO A 114 7.05 -11.44 -12.73
CA PRO A 114 6.25 -10.39 -12.10
C PRO A 114 4.94 -10.13 -12.85
N VAL A 115 3.93 -9.75 -12.07
CA VAL A 115 2.66 -9.25 -12.60
C VAL A 115 2.83 -7.78 -13.01
N THR A 116 2.28 -7.38 -14.15
CA THR A 116 2.47 -6.03 -14.69
C THR A 116 1.16 -5.34 -15.03
N GLY A 117 1.20 -3.98 -15.01
CA GLY A 117 0.11 -3.15 -15.52
C GLY A 117 -1.14 -3.13 -14.64
N VAL A 118 -0.98 -3.22 -13.34
CA VAL A 118 -2.10 -3.18 -12.39
C VAL A 118 -2.42 -1.74 -12.00
N THR A 119 -3.71 -1.42 -11.94
CA THR A 119 -4.21 -0.13 -11.44
C THR A 119 -5.28 -0.34 -10.37
N ILE A 120 -5.11 0.30 -9.22
CA ILE A 120 -6.12 0.37 -8.14
C ILE A 120 -6.43 1.84 -7.94
N GLU A 121 -7.67 2.25 -8.18
CA GLU A 121 -8.03 3.65 -8.09
C GLU A 121 -9.44 3.90 -7.57
N ASP A 122 -9.61 5.04 -6.87
CA ASP A 122 -10.91 5.46 -6.33
C ASP A 122 -11.55 4.38 -5.42
N VAL A 123 -10.74 3.60 -4.69
CA VAL A 123 -11.20 2.52 -3.78
C VAL A 123 -11.18 3.03 -2.35
N THR A 124 -12.28 2.76 -1.63
CA THR A 124 -12.35 3.02 -0.19
C THR A 124 -12.24 1.70 0.56
N ILE A 125 -11.25 1.58 1.45
CA ILE A 125 -11.02 0.37 2.26
C ILE A 125 -11.04 0.76 3.73
N SER A 126 -11.81 0.03 4.53
CA SER A 126 -11.88 0.29 5.97
C SER A 126 -12.01 -0.97 6.82
N ASP A 127 -11.55 -0.87 8.06
CA ASP A 127 -11.79 -1.90 9.08
C ASP A 127 -11.27 -3.29 8.69
N ILE A 128 -10.01 -3.34 8.27
CA ILE A 128 -9.33 -4.58 7.85
C ILE A 128 -8.58 -5.16 9.04
N GLY A 129 -8.94 -6.35 9.47
CA GLY A 129 -8.36 -7.10 10.57
C GLY A 129 -7.72 -6.22 11.65
N PRO A 130 -8.32 -6.08 12.84
CA PRO A 130 -7.93 -5.02 13.79
C PRO A 130 -6.52 -5.20 14.35
N THR A 131 -5.98 -6.42 14.31
CA THR A 131 -4.66 -6.75 14.85
C THR A 131 -3.93 -7.71 13.93
N GLY A 132 -2.60 -7.78 14.04
CA GLY A 132 -1.78 -8.72 13.28
C GLY A 132 -1.43 -8.23 11.87
N ASN A 133 -0.99 -9.15 11.03
CA ASN A 133 -0.51 -8.85 9.67
C ASN A 133 -1.66 -8.88 8.65
N HIS A 134 -2.60 -7.95 8.82
CA HIS A 134 -3.78 -7.79 7.97
C HIS A 134 -3.72 -6.44 7.27
N ASP A 135 -3.55 -6.48 5.95
CA ASP A 135 -3.23 -5.33 5.13
C ASP A 135 -4.45 -4.87 4.34
N ALA A 136 -4.64 -3.55 4.20
CA ALA A 136 -5.73 -3.08 3.35
C ALA A 136 -5.46 -3.42 1.88
N ILE A 137 -4.22 -3.24 1.42
CA ILE A 137 -3.76 -3.65 0.09
C ILE A 137 -2.41 -4.33 0.22
N LYS A 138 -2.34 -5.62 -0.09
CA LYS A 138 -1.09 -6.39 -0.13
C LYS A 138 -0.70 -6.69 -1.56
N CYS A 139 0.56 -6.40 -1.91
CA CYS A 139 1.10 -6.66 -3.25
C CYS A 139 2.45 -7.37 -3.17
N SER A 140 2.60 -8.46 -3.91
CA SER A 140 3.84 -9.23 -3.94
C SER A 140 4.26 -9.54 -5.38
N GLY A 141 5.45 -9.08 -5.80
CA GLY A 141 6.00 -9.35 -7.12
C GLY A 141 5.29 -8.61 -8.28
N LEU A 142 4.89 -7.34 -8.05
CA LEU A 142 4.27 -6.52 -9.09
C LEU A 142 5.24 -5.49 -9.66
N VAL A 143 5.10 -5.21 -10.95
CA VAL A 143 5.87 -4.18 -11.67
C VAL A 143 4.92 -3.24 -12.42
N ASN A 144 5.18 -1.95 -12.42
CA ASN A 144 4.32 -0.92 -13.02
C ASN A 144 2.91 -0.92 -12.43
N LEU A 145 2.81 -0.99 -11.10
CA LEU A 145 1.57 -0.86 -10.34
C LEU A 145 1.29 0.62 -10.06
N THR A 146 0.04 1.03 -10.24
CA THR A 146 -0.44 2.35 -9.83
C THR A 146 -1.55 2.22 -8.80
N ILE A 147 -1.38 2.84 -7.63
CA ILE A 147 -2.44 2.99 -6.62
C ILE A 147 -2.71 4.49 -6.46
N ARG A 148 -3.94 4.92 -6.75
CA ARG A 148 -4.25 6.35 -6.72
C ARG A 148 -5.66 6.67 -6.22
N ARG A 149 -5.79 7.82 -5.55
CA ARG A 149 -7.07 8.34 -5.02
C ARG A 149 -7.84 7.35 -4.17
N CYS A 150 -7.09 6.51 -3.41
CA CYS A 150 -7.68 5.56 -2.48
C CYS A 150 -7.78 6.17 -1.08
N VAL A 151 -8.82 5.77 -0.34
CA VAL A 151 -9.01 6.14 1.07
C VAL A 151 -8.94 4.87 1.91
N ILE A 152 -7.99 4.83 2.83
CA ILE A 152 -7.72 3.66 3.68
C ILE A 152 -7.86 4.09 5.15
N THR A 153 -8.73 3.42 5.91
CA THR A 153 -9.02 3.76 7.31
C THR A 153 -9.13 2.50 8.18
N GLY A 154 -8.30 2.37 9.21
CA GLY A 154 -8.33 1.24 10.14
C GLY A 154 -7.86 -0.08 9.50
N TRP A 155 -6.66 -0.52 9.88
CA TRP A 155 -6.04 -1.78 9.45
C TRP A 155 -5.14 -2.33 10.56
N GLY A 156 -4.93 -3.64 10.57
CA GLY A 156 -4.12 -4.29 11.61
C GLY A 156 -2.63 -4.23 11.32
N GLY A 157 -2.22 -4.57 10.13
CA GLY A 157 -0.82 -4.58 9.66
C GLY A 157 -0.45 -3.29 8.94
N GLN A 158 -0.52 -3.32 7.62
CA GLN A 158 -0.18 -2.19 6.75
C GLN A 158 -1.39 -1.69 5.95
N GLY A 159 -1.45 -0.38 5.69
CA GLY A 159 -2.41 0.18 4.73
C GLY A 159 -2.09 -0.32 3.31
N ILE A 160 -0.83 -0.23 2.89
CA ILE A 160 -0.29 -0.83 1.68
C ILE A 160 1.01 -1.56 2.03
N ASP A 161 1.11 -2.86 1.72
CA ASP A 161 2.32 -3.67 1.89
C ASP A 161 2.86 -4.13 0.53
N PHE A 162 4.05 -3.65 0.15
CA PHE A 162 4.77 -4.08 -1.05
C PHE A 162 5.91 -5.02 -0.68
N VAL A 163 5.89 -6.22 -1.26
CA VAL A 163 6.96 -7.22 -1.14
C VAL A 163 7.53 -7.49 -2.54
N GLY A 164 8.71 -6.95 -2.82
CA GLY A 164 9.35 -7.10 -4.12
C GLY A 164 8.53 -6.51 -5.27
N CYS A 165 8.00 -5.30 -5.07
CA CYS A 165 7.33 -4.54 -6.12
C CYS A 165 8.27 -3.50 -6.73
N HIS A 166 8.13 -3.21 -8.03
CA HIS A 166 9.08 -2.33 -8.72
C HIS A 166 8.38 -1.33 -9.65
N LYS A 167 9.05 -0.19 -9.90
CA LYS A 167 8.62 0.83 -10.88
C LYS A 167 7.16 1.23 -10.72
N SER A 168 6.75 1.48 -9.46
CA SER A 168 5.34 1.67 -9.12
C SER A 168 5.07 3.03 -8.49
N LEU A 169 3.81 3.44 -8.53
CA LEU A 169 3.35 4.75 -8.08
C LEU A 169 2.21 4.61 -7.07
N ILE A 170 2.36 5.27 -5.92
CA ILE A 170 1.28 5.49 -4.94
C ILE A 170 1.06 7.00 -4.87
N THR A 171 -0.12 7.47 -5.24
CA THR A 171 -0.39 8.91 -5.31
C THR A 171 -1.81 9.31 -4.91
N GLU A 172 -1.96 10.52 -4.36
CA GLU A 172 -3.27 11.09 -4.01
C GLU A 172 -4.12 10.22 -3.08
N CYS A 173 -3.46 9.38 -2.26
CA CYS A 173 -4.14 8.51 -1.32
C CYS A 173 -4.23 9.15 0.07
N ARG A 174 -5.26 8.78 0.82
CA ARG A 174 -5.46 9.20 2.20
C ARG A 174 -5.46 7.99 3.12
N PHE A 175 -4.62 8.05 4.15
CA PHE A 175 -4.49 7.03 5.19
C PHE A 175 -4.88 7.64 6.54
N VAL A 176 -5.82 7.00 7.23
CA VAL A 176 -6.28 7.46 8.53
C VAL A 176 -6.21 6.31 9.53
N GLY A 177 -5.40 6.48 10.56
CA GLY A 177 -5.38 5.55 11.70
C GLY A 177 -6.74 5.54 12.42
N LYS A 178 -7.08 4.41 13.02
CA LYS A 178 -8.34 4.25 13.74
C LYS A 178 -8.07 3.63 15.12
N PRO A 179 -8.64 4.18 16.21
CA PRO A 179 -8.55 3.54 17.52
C PRO A 179 -9.02 2.08 17.48
N GLY A 180 -8.31 1.20 18.19
CA GLY A 180 -8.60 -0.23 18.21
C GLY A 180 -7.96 -1.04 17.07
N PHE A 181 -7.21 -0.38 16.18
CA PHE A 181 -6.42 -1.04 15.14
C PHE A 181 -4.93 -0.87 15.43
N THR A 182 -4.12 -1.93 15.24
CA THR A 182 -2.68 -1.89 15.57
C THR A 182 -1.86 -1.07 14.57
N ALA A 183 -2.24 -1.02 13.31
CA ALA A 183 -1.70 -0.14 12.27
C ALA A 183 -0.18 0.10 12.36
N SER A 184 0.66 -0.85 11.96
CA SER A 184 2.11 -0.68 12.08
C SER A 184 2.68 0.33 11.08
N ALA A 185 2.16 0.35 9.85
CA ALA A 185 2.51 1.34 8.84
C ALA A 185 1.32 1.66 7.92
N ALA A 186 1.30 2.87 7.33
CA ALA A 186 0.39 3.15 6.23
C ALA A 186 0.93 2.58 4.91
N ILE A 187 2.23 2.78 4.64
CA ILE A 187 2.90 2.19 3.48
C ILE A 187 4.17 1.49 3.96
N GLN A 188 4.32 0.24 3.58
CA GLN A 188 5.55 -0.53 3.75
C GLN A 188 6.09 -0.99 2.40
N LEU A 189 7.41 -0.80 2.17
CA LEU A 189 8.10 -1.15 0.92
C LEU A 189 9.29 -2.04 1.25
N LYS A 190 9.19 -3.36 1.05
CA LYS A 190 10.19 -4.33 1.53
C LYS A 190 10.47 -5.47 0.54
N GLY A 191 11.36 -6.40 0.91
CA GLY A 191 11.61 -7.63 0.16
C GLY A 191 12.24 -7.42 -1.21
N GLY A 192 13.16 -6.47 -1.33
CA GLY A 192 13.81 -6.12 -2.59
C GLY A 192 13.05 -5.09 -3.43
N THR A 193 11.99 -4.49 -2.88
CA THR A 193 11.20 -3.44 -3.57
C THR A 193 12.07 -2.30 -4.05
N SER A 194 11.83 -1.80 -5.27
CA SER A 194 12.63 -0.70 -5.80
C SER A 194 11.92 0.21 -6.80
N ASP A 195 12.46 1.43 -6.97
CA ASP A 195 11.96 2.39 -7.97
C ASP A 195 10.49 2.78 -7.71
N ILE A 196 10.13 3.01 -6.44
CA ILE A 196 8.77 3.39 -6.02
C ILE A 196 8.68 4.89 -5.84
N GLN A 197 7.58 5.47 -6.28
CA GLN A 197 7.21 6.85 -6.00
C GLN A 197 5.99 6.89 -5.09
N VAL A 198 6.08 7.69 -4.01
CA VAL A 198 4.97 8.00 -3.09
C VAL A 198 4.81 9.51 -3.06
N THR A 199 3.68 10.01 -3.56
CA THR A 199 3.50 11.46 -3.70
C THR A 199 2.05 11.91 -3.49
N LYS A 200 1.87 13.16 -3.02
CA LYS A 200 0.56 13.78 -2.81
C LYS A 200 -0.38 12.98 -1.92
N CYS A 201 0.18 12.18 -1.02
CA CYS A 201 -0.58 11.39 -0.05
C CYS A 201 -0.72 12.15 1.27
N HIS A 202 -1.79 11.85 1.99
CA HIS A 202 -2.05 12.39 3.32
C HIS A 202 -2.15 11.25 4.34
N PHE A 203 -1.33 11.34 5.39
CA PHE A 203 -1.22 10.39 6.48
C PHE A 203 -1.64 11.07 7.78
N LEU A 204 -2.75 10.66 8.38
CA LEU A 204 -3.24 11.18 9.65
C LEU A 204 -3.24 10.07 10.69
N GLN A 205 -2.35 10.18 11.68
CA GLN A 205 -2.15 9.15 12.73
C GLN A 205 -2.10 7.73 12.13
N ALA A 206 -1.42 7.61 10.99
CA ALA A 206 -1.53 6.48 10.09
C ALA A 206 -0.55 5.36 10.46
N GLY A 207 -0.63 4.88 11.71
CA GLY A 207 0.20 3.83 12.25
C GLY A 207 1.45 4.35 12.98
N GLU A 208 2.26 3.42 13.49
CA GLU A 208 3.49 3.76 14.23
C GLU A 208 4.54 4.45 13.34
N ARG A 209 4.58 4.05 12.08
CA ARG A 209 5.51 4.52 11.04
C ARG A 209 4.74 4.70 9.74
N PRO A 210 4.03 5.81 9.50
CA PRO A 210 3.24 6.01 8.28
C PRO A 210 3.96 5.60 7.00
N LEU A 211 5.25 5.91 6.92
CA LEU A 211 6.14 5.49 5.84
C LEU A 211 7.23 4.58 6.43
N ASN A 212 7.05 3.28 6.29
CA ASN A 212 8.07 2.28 6.60
C ASN A 212 8.80 1.89 5.30
N LEU A 213 9.82 2.67 4.96
CA LEU A 213 10.63 2.49 3.77
C LEU A 213 11.65 1.39 4.04
N GLY A 214 11.42 0.20 3.51
CA GLY A 214 12.12 -1.03 3.85
C GLY A 214 11.36 -1.88 4.86
N GLY A 215 12.10 -2.67 5.65
CA GLY A 215 11.50 -3.54 6.66
C GLY A 215 12.36 -4.74 7.01
N SER A 216 11.68 -5.84 7.30
CA SER A 216 12.26 -7.15 7.53
C SER A 216 11.46 -8.19 6.76
N THR A 217 12.10 -8.85 5.81
CA THR A 217 11.48 -9.84 4.93
C THR A 217 12.25 -11.16 5.03
N GLY A 218 11.54 -12.30 5.12
CA GLY A 218 12.18 -13.60 5.00
C GLY A 218 12.82 -13.77 3.62
N LEU A 219 14.05 -14.24 3.55
CA LEU A 219 14.83 -14.36 2.31
C LEU A 219 14.10 -15.05 1.14
N PRO A 220 13.29 -16.12 1.37
CA PRO A 220 12.54 -16.76 0.28
C PRO A 220 11.52 -15.86 -0.42
N TYR A 221 11.13 -14.74 0.21
CA TYR A 221 10.11 -13.83 -0.34
C TYR A 221 10.69 -12.63 -1.09
N PHE A 222 12.01 -12.50 -1.17
CA PHE A 222 12.63 -11.42 -1.93
C PHE A 222 12.39 -11.54 -3.44
N ARG A 223 12.17 -10.39 -4.07
CA ARG A 223 12.07 -10.26 -5.53
C ARG A 223 12.93 -9.05 -5.97
N PRO A 224 13.95 -9.25 -6.81
CA PRO A 224 14.44 -10.56 -7.27
C PRO A 224 15.10 -11.35 -6.14
N GLN A 225 15.16 -12.65 -6.30
CA GLN A 225 15.96 -13.49 -5.40
C GLN A 225 17.42 -13.00 -5.39
N GLY A 226 18.02 -12.95 -4.21
CA GLY A 226 19.38 -12.44 -4.05
C GLY A 226 19.51 -10.92 -3.95
N ALA A 227 18.44 -10.14 -3.99
CA ALA A 227 18.49 -8.71 -3.63
C ALA A 227 19.10 -8.53 -2.23
N LYS A 228 19.97 -7.52 -2.06
CA LYS A 228 20.73 -7.27 -0.83
C LYS A 228 20.30 -5.98 -0.13
N HIS A 229 19.05 -5.57 -0.33
CA HIS A 229 18.40 -4.45 0.33
C HIS A 229 16.92 -4.77 0.53
N GLU A 230 16.29 -4.21 1.54
CA GLU A 230 14.83 -4.31 1.71
C GLU A 230 14.12 -3.42 0.69
N ALA A 231 14.61 -2.20 0.50
CA ALA A 231 14.12 -1.31 -0.54
C ALA A 231 15.25 -0.46 -1.15
N ALA A 232 15.07 0.01 -2.39
CA ALA A 232 16.07 0.86 -3.05
C ALA A 232 15.46 1.89 -4.00
N ARG A 233 16.16 3.00 -4.24
CA ARG A 233 15.83 4.05 -5.22
C ARG A 233 14.40 4.56 -5.08
N LEU A 234 14.03 4.91 -3.85
CA LEU A 234 12.69 5.42 -3.51
C LEU A 234 12.60 6.93 -3.74
N LYS A 235 11.42 7.41 -4.13
CA LYS A 235 11.09 8.83 -4.21
C LYS A 235 9.83 9.11 -3.42
N VAL A 236 9.93 9.88 -2.34
CA VAL A 236 8.84 10.20 -1.43
C VAL A 236 8.73 11.71 -1.32
N TYR A 237 7.74 12.30 -1.96
CA TYR A 237 7.69 13.76 -2.06
C TYR A 237 6.27 14.33 -2.13
N ASP A 238 6.13 15.61 -1.73
CA ASP A 238 4.87 16.36 -1.73
C ASP A 238 3.75 15.69 -0.91
N ASN A 239 4.11 14.98 0.19
CA ASN A 239 3.15 14.34 1.08
C ASN A 239 2.94 15.16 2.35
N THR A 240 1.82 14.94 3.03
CA THR A 240 1.55 15.45 4.38
C THR A 240 1.45 14.29 5.36
N ILE A 241 2.23 14.34 6.45
CA ILE A 241 2.33 13.30 7.47
C ILE A 241 2.06 13.96 8.83
N GLU A 242 1.04 13.49 9.52
CA GLU A 242 0.57 14.13 10.76
C GLU A 242 0.36 13.11 11.89
N GLY A 243 0.94 13.41 13.06
CA GLY A 243 0.54 12.87 14.36
C GLY A 243 0.87 11.41 14.65
N SER A 244 1.87 10.80 14.06
CA SER A 244 2.30 9.42 14.38
C SER A 244 3.55 9.40 15.28
N PRO A 245 3.88 8.27 15.93
CA PRO A 245 5.11 8.15 16.72
C PRO A 245 6.38 8.48 15.93
N CYS A 246 6.41 8.16 14.65
CA CYS A 246 7.52 8.46 13.73
C CYS A 246 6.95 8.89 12.38
N ALA A 247 7.51 9.91 11.72
CA ALA A 247 7.03 10.31 10.40
C ALA A 247 7.44 9.34 9.30
N ALA A 248 8.72 8.94 9.29
CA ALA A 248 9.24 7.94 8.35
C ALA A 248 10.38 7.14 8.98
N ALA A 249 10.41 5.85 8.67
CA ALA A 249 11.51 4.94 9.00
C ALA A 249 12.17 4.44 7.71
N PHE A 250 13.49 4.54 7.64
CA PHE A 250 14.34 3.96 6.61
C PHE A 250 14.95 2.68 7.16
N VAL A 251 14.57 1.51 6.63
CA VAL A 251 14.90 0.22 7.23
C VAL A 251 15.53 -0.70 6.18
N GLY A 252 16.88 -0.75 6.14
CA GLY A 252 17.61 -1.51 5.11
C GLY A 252 17.42 -0.94 3.70
N VAL A 253 17.40 0.39 3.59
CA VAL A 253 17.22 1.12 2.33
C VAL A 253 18.57 1.41 1.68
N ASP A 254 18.68 1.19 0.38
CA ASP A 254 19.80 1.68 -0.44
C ASP A 254 19.33 2.72 -1.45
N GLY A 255 19.36 3.97 -1.03
CA GLY A 255 18.97 5.12 -1.83
C GLY A 255 17.49 5.50 -1.72
N ALA A 256 17.27 6.73 -1.24
CA ALA A 256 15.95 7.37 -1.27
C ALA A 256 16.10 8.90 -1.39
N ASP A 257 15.14 9.52 -2.06
CA ASP A 257 14.90 10.97 -2.01
C ASP A 257 13.58 11.20 -1.26
N PHE A 258 13.68 11.81 -0.09
CA PHE A 258 12.57 12.21 0.75
C PHE A 258 12.48 13.73 0.80
N SER A 259 11.67 14.32 -0.08
CA SER A 259 11.74 15.76 -0.30
C SER A 259 10.37 16.45 -0.40
N ARG A 260 10.33 17.74 -0.04
CA ARG A 260 9.14 18.60 -0.12
C ARG A 260 7.90 18.05 0.61
N ASN A 261 8.11 17.22 1.64
CA ASN A 261 7.01 16.74 2.48
C ASN A 261 6.73 17.75 3.61
N THR A 262 5.49 17.74 4.09
CA THR A 262 5.08 18.44 5.30
C THR A 262 4.92 17.41 6.42
N ILE A 263 5.70 17.54 7.47
CA ILE A 263 5.65 16.69 8.67
C ILE A 263 5.12 17.51 9.83
N LEU A 264 4.08 17.03 10.48
CA LEU A 264 3.38 17.72 11.55
C LEU A 264 3.28 16.82 12.79
N PHE A 265 3.85 17.27 13.88
CA PHE A 265 3.67 16.72 15.23
C PHE A 265 3.92 15.22 15.39
N PRO A 266 5.08 14.71 14.96
CA PRO A 266 5.50 13.35 15.33
C PRO A 266 5.71 13.31 16.87
N THR A 267 5.39 12.14 17.49
CA THR A 267 5.29 12.07 18.96
C THR A 267 6.43 11.31 19.67
N GLN A 268 7.39 10.77 18.95
CA GLN A 268 8.58 10.13 19.51
C GLN A 268 9.86 10.44 18.77
N TRP A 269 9.84 10.33 17.44
CA TRP A 269 10.98 10.58 16.55
C TRP A 269 10.49 11.26 15.27
N ILE A 270 11.32 12.08 14.67
CA ILE A 270 11.00 12.61 13.34
C ILE A 270 11.31 11.55 12.30
N PHE A 271 12.52 10.97 12.36
CA PHE A 271 12.94 9.88 11.48
C PHE A 271 13.59 8.74 12.25
N ARG A 272 13.54 7.54 11.66
CA ARG A 272 14.29 6.37 12.12
C ARG A 272 15.17 5.84 11.00
N ILE A 273 16.41 5.42 11.34
CA ILE A 273 17.39 4.82 10.43
C ILE A 273 17.76 3.46 11.04
N LEU A 274 17.33 2.39 10.42
CA LEU A 274 17.40 1.05 11.00
C LEU A 274 17.94 0.03 10.00
N GLN A 275 18.51 -1.05 10.53
CA GLN A 275 18.88 -2.24 9.77
C GLN A 275 18.31 -3.47 10.47
N GLU A 276 17.15 -3.95 10.01
CA GLU A 276 16.47 -5.11 10.58
C GLU A 276 16.98 -6.42 9.95
N THR A 277 17.11 -6.48 8.62
CA THR A 277 17.70 -7.63 7.90
C THR A 277 19.23 -7.54 7.94
N ARG A 278 19.86 -8.54 8.58
CA ARG A 278 21.32 -8.56 8.83
C ARG A 278 22.01 -9.77 8.20
N GLU A 279 21.43 -10.34 7.19
CA GLU A 279 22.00 -11.47 6.46
C GLU A 279 23.30 -11.09 5.75
N PRO A 280 24.25 -12.02 5.58
CA PRO A 280 25.52 -11.74 4.93
C PRO A 280 25.36 -11.13 3.54
N GLY A 281 26.08 -10.05 3.29
CA GLY A 281 26.08 -9.32 2.03
C GLY A 281 24.94 -8.31 1.87
N PHE A 282 24.02 -8.18 2.84
CA PHE A 282 23.06 -7.06 2.84
C PHE A 282 23.81 -5.72 3.01
N VAL A 283 23.40 -4.76 2.21
CA VAL A 283 23.97 -3.41 2.33
C VAL A 283 23.36 -2.71 3.56
N PRO A 284 24.16 -1.93 4.30
CA PRO A 284 23.63 -1.09 5.36
C PRO A 284 22.58 -0.11 4.84
N CYS A 285 21.64 0.30 5.71
CA CYS A 285 20.71 1.40 5.39
C CYS A 285 21.51 2.67 5.12
N ARG A 286 21.40 3.25 3.89
CA ARG A 286 22.31 4.29 3.40
C ARG A 286 21.77 5.10 2.21
N ASN A 287 22.53 6.12 1.81
CA ASN A 287 22.35 6.89 0.57
C ASN A 287 20.98 7.60 0.50
N VAL A 288 20.55 8.22 1.60
CA VAL A 288 19.24 8.89 1.67
C VAL A 288 19.41 10.41 1.67
N ARG A 289 18.71 11.07 0.77
CA ARG A 289 18.57 12.52 0.73
C ARG A 289 17.24 12.92 1.39
N ILE A 290 17.29 13.77 2.41
CA ILE A 290 16.13 14.34 3.11
C ILE A 290 16.17 15.85 2.90
N ALA A 291 15.34 16.38 2.00
CA ALA A 291 15.52 17.75 1.54
C ALA A 291 14.21 18.54 1.40
N ASP A 292 14.32 19.85 1.62
CA ASP A 292 13.25 20.83 1.37
C ASP A 292 11.92 20.52 2.09
N ASN A 293 11.95 19.73 3.17
CA ASN A 293 10.78 19.39 3.93
C ASN A 293 10.42 20.51 4.93
N ARG A 294 9.12 20.69 5.19
CA ARG A 294 8.61 21.49 6.29
C ARG A 294 8.32 20.57 7.47
N ILE A 295 9.02 20.74 8.57
CA ILE A 295 8.95 19.86 9.74
C ILE A 295 8.55 20.70 10.97
N VAL A 296 7.33 20.49 11.45
CA VAL A 296 6.78 21.14 12.66
C VAL A 296 6.60 20.07 13.74
N PHE A 297 7.13 20.30 14.90
CA PHE A 297 7.09 19.35 16.00
C PHE A 297 7.01 20.06 17.35
N ARG A 298 6.75 19.31 18.41
CA ARG A 298 6.89 19.75 19.78
C ARG A 298 8.09 19.07 20.41
N ARG A 299 9.04 19.84 20.88
CA ARG A 299 10.27 19.32 21.50
C ARG A 299 9.97 18.44 22.72
N GLY A 300 8.91 18.77 23.46
CA GLY A 300 8.46 18.02 24.62
C GLY A 300 7.92 16.62 24.29
N ASP A 301 7.46 16.38 23.06
CA ASP A 301 6.89 15.11 22.65
C ASP A 301 7.95 14.13 22.13
N LEU A 302 9.11 14.66 21.68
CA LEU A 302 10.15 13.85 21.07
C LEU A 302 11.09 13.22 22.09
N LYS A 303 11.40 11.93 21.93
CA LYS A 303 12.51 11.26 22.61
C LYS A 303 13.86 11.69 22.02
N SER A 304 13.90 11.86 20.71
CA SER A 304 15.03 12.39 19.94
C SER A 304 14.56 12.79 18.54
N ASP A 305 15.34 13.60 17.83
CA ASP A 305 15.03 13.94 16.43
C ASP A 305 15.16 12.73 15.52
N LEU A 306 16.22 11.95 15.72
CA LEU A 306 16.52 10.74 14.97
C LEU A 306 16.65 9.55 15.94
N ASN A 307 16.16 8.38 15.51
CA ASN A 307 16.46 7.10 16.15
C ASN A 307 17.33 6.28 15.18
N ILE A 308 18.61 6.14 15.50
CA ILE A 308 19.59 5.47 14.66
C ILE A 308 19.95 4.12 15.27
N GLY A 309 19.72 3.05 14.51
CA GLY A 309 20.06 1.68 14.89
C GLY A 309 21.47 1.27 14.43
N THR A 310 21.96 0.17 14.98
CA THR A 310 23.25 -0.41 14.59
C THR A 310 23.18 -1.02 13.18
N GLY A 311 24.32 -1.12 12.49
CA GLY A 311 24.42 -1.69 11.15
C GLY A 311 23.89 -0.77 10.04
N THR A 312 23.86 0.53 10.30
CA THR A 312 23.45 1.57 9.34
C THR A 312 24.64 2.48 9.02
N GLU A 313 24.56 3.22 7.93
CA GLU A 313 25.53 4.25 7.53
C GLU A 313 24.91 5.65 7.60
N PRO A 314 24.62 6.19 8.80
CA PRO A 314 23.89 7.45 8.97
C PRO A 314 24.64 8.64 8.38
N GLN A 315 25.96 8.59 8.27
CA GLN A 315 26.79 9.63 7.63
C GLN A 315 26.50 9.78 6.12
N THR A 316 25.79 8.84 5.49
CA THR A 316 25.36 8.92 4.09
C THR A 316 23.97 9.53 3.92
N PHE A 317 23.35 9.95 5.05
CA PHE A 317 22.08 10.67 5.04
C PHE A 317 22.35 12.17 4.93
N VAL A 318 21.91 12.76 3.84
CA VAL A 318 22.10 14.20 3.56
C VAL A 318 20.82 14.95 3.92
N PHE A 319 20.94 15.92 4.83
CA PHE A 319 19.85 16.79 5.25
C PHE A 319 20.08 18.20 4.70
N GLU A 320 19.29 18.65 3.77
CA GLU A 320 19.50 19.97 3.14
C GLU A 320 18.17 20.71 2.88
N GLY A 321 18.16 22.02 3.00
CA GLY A 321 16.98 22.85 2.71
C GLY A 321 15.76 22.65 3.61
N ASN A 322 15.84 21.77 4.62
CA ASN A 322 14.70 21.47 5.49
C ASN A 322 14.42 22.63 6.46
N ARG A 323 13.15 22.92 6.68
CA ARG A 323 12.68 23.93 7.63
C ARG A 323 12.16 23.24 8.89
N TRP A 324 12.88 23.37 9.99
CA TRP A 324 12.56 22.78 11.28
C TRP A 324 11.95 23.83 12.21
N PHE A 325 10.82 23.51 12.82
CA PHE A 325 10.15 24.41 13.74
C PHE A 325 9.59 23.65 14.96
N ALA A 326 10.18 23.90 16.13
CA ALA A 326 9.68 23.43 17.42
C ALA A 326 8.64 24.44 17.97
N GLU A 327 7.36 24.08 17.88
CA GLU A 327 6.24 24.97 18.23
C GLU A 327 6.29 25.39 19.71
N ASP A 328 6.55 24.43 20.63
CA ASP A 328 6.62 24.64 22.08
C ASP A 328 7.94 25.31 22.54
N LYS A 329 9.00 25.17 21.75
CA LYS A 329 10.34 25.69 22.08
C LYS A 329 11.06 26.22 20.84
N PRO A 330 10.66 27.36 20.25
CA PRO A 330 11.19 27.85 18.97
C PRO A 330 12.71 28.01 18.93
N LYS A 331 13.37 28.35 20.05
CA LYS A 331 14.83 28.44 20.15
C LYS A 331 15.54 27.07 20.03
N ALA A 332 14.83 25.97 20.25
CA ALA A 332 15.32 24.60 20.15
C ALA A 332 14.86 23.90 18.85
N SER A 333 14.59 24.65 17.77
CA SER A 333 14.13 24.11 16.48
C SER A 333 15.23 23.36 15.73
N ARG A 334 16.50 23.68 15.96
CA ARG A 334 17.61 23.00 15.29
C ARG A 334 17.68 21.53 15.69
N PRO A 335 17.68 20.59 14.73
CA PRO A 335 17.77 19.16 15.05
C PRO A 335 19.21 18.73 15.35
N SER A 336 19.34 17.59 16.07
CA SER A 336 20.61 16.85 16.16
C SER A 336 20.69 15.89 14.99
N LEU A 337 21.61 16.14 14.08
CA LEU A 337 21.85 15.33 12.87
C LEU A 337 23.17 14.54 12.99
N PRO A 338 23.32 13.40 12.26
CA PRO A 338 24.53 12.57 12.29
C PRO A 338 25.74 13.24 11.67
#